data_87cb8b79abb56e6cccf87445bddc9837
#
_entry.id   87cb8b79abb56e6cccf87445bddc9837
#
_cell.length_a   1.000
_cell.length_b   1.000
_cell.length_c   1.000
_cell.angle_alpha   90.00
_cell.angle_beta   90.00
_cell.angle_gamma   90.00
#
_symmetry.space_group_name_H-M   'P 1'
#
loop_
_entity.id
_entity.type
_entity.pdbx_description
1 polymer ?
#
loop_
_entity_poly.entity_id
_entity_poly.type
_entity_poly.pdbx_seq_one_letter_code
_entity_poly.pdbx_strand_id
1 'polypeptide(L)'
;LYRDGSKLSQPLNSSNDADLDEVIMLGDEDTLDETIGPKEVQERIVERVYHRAERRRLPKKRKGHVREAYVGGHKVFLRTGEFEDGTLGEIFIDMYKEGASFKGLMNCFAVLASKALQYGIPLDELVDSFTFTRFEPAGPVQGHESIKNSTSVLDYIFHSLGYDYLNRTDFV
;
A
#
# COMPACT_ATOMS: atom_id res chain seq x y z
N LEU A 1 15.22 18.61 19.24
CA LEU A 1 14.01 18.82 20.07
C LEU A 1 12.83 19.01 19.12
N TYR A 2 12.12 17.93 18.83
CA TYR A 2 10.87 17.98 18.08
C TYR A 2 9.75 18.46 19.01
N ARG A 3 9.06 19.54 18.67
CA ARG A 3 7.84 19.95 19.35
C ARG A 3 6.65 19.38 18.57
N ASP A 4 5.84 18.61 19.26
CA ASP A 4 4.55 18.12 18.75
C ASP A 4 3.65 19.32 18.39
N GLY A 5 3.02 19.28 17.21
CA GLY A 5 2.16 20.38 16.75
C GLY A 5 2.83 21.44 15.87
N SER A 6 4.10 21.28 15.46
CA SER A 6 4.81 22.31 14.66
C SER A 6 4.56 22.26 13.15
N LYS A 7 3.75 21.31 12.63
CA LYS A 7 3.36 21.23 11.22
C LYS A 7 1.84 21.09 11.06
N LEU A 8 1.27 21.90 10.19
CA LEU A 8 -0.16 21.95 9.84
C LEU A 8 -0.70 20.71 9.11
N SER A 9 0.12 19.71 8.84
CA SER A 9 -0.31 18.41 8.36
C SER A 9 0.74 17.36 8.75
N GLN A 10 0.43 16.55 9.76
CA GLN A 10 1.17 15.32 10.02
C GLN A 10 0.35 14.16 9.43
N PRO A 11 0.90 13.38 8.50
CA PRO A 11 0.18 12.25 7.90
C PRO A 11 -0.01 11.04 8.83
N LEU A 12 0.29 11.19 10.13
CA LEU A 12 0.22 10.11 11.13
C LEU A 12 -0.74 10.39 12.29
N ASN A 13 -1.55 11.45 12.25
CA ASN A 13 -2.73 11.53 13.11
C ASN A 13 -3.85 10.74 12.45
N SER A 14 -3.76 9.41 12.51
CA SER A 14 -4.88 8.57 12.18
C SER A 14 -5.90 8.67 13.33
N SER A 15 -7.17 8.75 12.96
CA SER A 15 -8.36 8.78 13.82
C SER A 15 -8.51 7.57 14.76
N ASN A 16 -7.50 6.74 14.92
CA ASN A 16 -7.52 5.56 15.78
C ASN A 16 -7.23 5.87 17.26
N ASP A 17 -6.62 7.03 17.59
CA ASP A 17 -6.41 7.39 18.99
C ASP A 17 -7.71 7.84 19.68
N ALA A 18 -8.67 8.40 18.91
CA ALA A 18 -9.97 8.81 19.46
C ALA A 18 -10.83 7.59 19.81
N ASP A 19 -10.76 6.51 19.00
CA ASP A 19 -11.54 5.28 19.26
C ASP A 19 -10.99 4.49 20.46
N LEU A 20 -9.69 4.61 20.77
CA LEU A 20 -9.12 3.95 21.94
C LEU A 20 -9.46 4.67 23.26
N ASP A 21 -9.51 6.00 23.25
CA ASP A 21 -9.92 6.78 24.41
C ASP A 21 -11.42 6.65 24.68
N GLU A 22 -12.25 6.54 23.63
CA GLU A 22 -13.69 6.33 23.76
C GLU A 22 -14.03 4.92 24.28
N VAL A 23 -13.27 3.90 23.88
CA VAL A 23 -13.42 2.52 24.40
C VAL A 23 -12.99 2.41 25.86
N ILE A 24 -12.05 3.24 26.31
CA ILE A 24 -11.63 3.28 27.73
C ILE A 24 -12.66 4.04 28.59
N MET A 25 -13.33 5.07 28.03
CA MET A 25 -14.34 5.88 28.75
C MET A 25 -15.72 5.24 28.83
N LEU A 26 -16.06 4.27 27.96
CA LEU A 26 -17.34 3.56 27.97
C LEU A 26 -17.32 2.26 28.81
N GLY A 27 -16.21 1.98 29.48
CA GLY A 27 -16.16 0.92 30.48
C GLY A 27 -16.89 1.37 31.74
N ASP A 28 -18.20 1.06 31.84
CA ASP A 28 -18.91 1.19 33.08
C ASP A 28 -18.12 0.49 34.19
N GLU A 29 -17.76 1.25 35.23
CA GLU A 29 -17.04 0.75 36.41
C GLU A 29 -17.82 -0.35 37.18
N ASP A 30 -19.08 -0.59 36.81
CA ASP A 30 -19.99 -1.51 37.49
C ASP A 30 -20.03 -2.93 36.89
N THR A 31 -19.27 -3.26 35.86
CA THR A 31 -19.24 -4.61 35.26
C THR A 31 -17.88 -5.30 35.31
N LEU A 32 -17.00 -4.90 36.20
CA LEU A 32 -15.80 -5.70 36.50
C LEU A 32 -16.25 -6.96 37.25
N ASP A 33 -16.48 -8.02 36.50
CA ASP A 33 -16.67 -9.36 37.05
C ASP A 33 -15.44 -9.70 37.91
N GLU A 34 -15.61 -9.70 39.24
CA GLU A 34 -14.58 -9.95 40.24
C GLU A 34 -13.91 -11.35 40.13
N THR A 35 -14.25 -12.12 39.08
CA THR A 35 -13.76 -13.48 38.86
C THR A 35 -12.55 -13.61 37.92
N ILE A 36 -12.17 -12.52 37.22
CA ILE A 36 -11.00 -12.58 36.31
C ILE A 36 -9.74 -12.06 37.02
N GLY A 37 -8.89 -12.97 37.46
CA GLY A 37 -7.65 -12.60 38.15
C GLY A 37 -6.69 -11.81 37.26
N PRO A 38 -5.82 -10.94 37.85
CA PRO A 38 -4.92 -10.04 37.11
C PRO A 38 -3.99 -10.74 36.10
N LYS A 39 -3.75 -12.04 36.22
CA LYS A 39 -2.96 -12.84 35.28
C LYS A 39 -3.68 -13.12 33.96
N GLU A 40 -4.99 -13.44 34.00
CA GLU A 40 -5.77 -13.72 32.79
C GLU A 40 -5.98 -12.47 31.93
N VAL A 41 -6.12 -11.32 32.55
CA VAL A 41 -6.23 -10.01 31.84
C VAL A 41 -4.91 -9.69 31.16
N GLN A 42 -3.76 -9.92 31.80
CA GLN A 42 -2.46 -9.70 31.19
C GLN A 42 -2.19 -10.67 30.02
N GLU A 43 -2.58 -11.94 30.12
CA GLU A 43 -2.43 -12.90 29.02
C GLU A 43 -3.30 -12.54 27.82
N ARG A 44 -4.54 -12.10 28.02
CA ARG A 44 -5.41 -11.65 26.91
C ARG A 44 -4.90 -10.40 26.20
N ILE A 45 -4.34 -9.43 26.93
CA ILE A 45 -3.75 -8.22 26.36
C ILE A 45 -2.47 -8.56 25.58
N VAL A 46 -1.64 -9.47 26.09
CA VAL A 46 -0.43 -9.91 25.42
C VAL A 46 -0.76 -10.69 24.14
N GLU A 47 -1.78 -11.51 24.12
CA GLU A 47 -2.20 -12.28 22.95
C GLU A 47 -2.70 -11.38 21.80
N ARG A 48 -3.37 -10.27 22.10
CA ARG A 48 -3.79 -9.27 21.09
C ARG A 48 -2.63 -8.48 20.47
N VAL A 49 -1.55 -8.26 21.20
CA VAL A 49 -0.42 -7.43 20.75
C VAL A 49 0.57 -8.21 19.86
N TYR A 50 0.54 -9.56 19.84
CA TYR A 50 1.56 -10.35 19.16
C TYR A 50 1.16 -10.99 17.83
N HIS A 51 0.01 -10.66 17.22
CA HIS A 51 -0.27 -11.05 15.84
C HIS A 51 0.55 -10.17 14.88
N ARG A 52 1.85 -10.44 14.78
CA ARG A 52 2.66 -9.92 13.67
C ARG A 52 2.21 -10.63 12.40
N ALA A 53 1.80 -9.85 11.40
CA ALA A 53 1.53 -10.37 10.08
C ALA A 53 2.76 -11.15 9.58
N GLU A 54 2.60 -12.43 9.26
CA GLU A 54 3.66 -13.23 8.67
C GLU A 54 3.84 -12.88 7.20
N ARG A 55 5.09 -12.69 6.81
CA ARG A 55 5.42 -12.40 5.41
C ARG A 55 5.21 -13.65 4.56
N ARG A 56 4.23 -13.62 3.67
CA ARG A 56 4.07 -14.60 2.61
C ARG A 56 5.16 -14.41 1.56
N ARG A 57 6.05 -15.40 1.40
CA ARG A 57 7.14 -15.34 0.42
C ARG A 57 6.70 -15.88 -0.92
N LEU A 58 7.12 -15.22 -2.00
CA LEU A 58 6.89 -15.73 -3.36
C LEU A 58 7.79 -16.95 -3.64
N PRO A 59 7.30 -17.89 -4.48
CA PRO A 59 8.14 -18.98 -4.98
C PRO A 59 9.28 -18.45 -5.83
N LYS A 60 10.38 -19.20 -5.92
CA LYS A 60 11.56 -18.80 -6.73
C LYS A 60 11.22 -18.68 -8.22
N LYS A 61 10.37 -19.57 -8.75
CA LYS A 61 9.78 -19.49 -10.11
C LYS A 61 8.34 -19.06 -9.96
N ARG A 62 7.95 -17.96 -10.57
CA ARG A 62 6.62 -17.36 -10.47
C ARG A 62 6.14 -16.79 -11.78
N LYS A 63 4.84 -16.72 -11.93
CA LYS A 63 4.19 -16.05 -13.05
C LYS A 63 4.18 -14.55 -12.82
N GLY A 64 3.85 -13.81 -13.85
CA GLY A 64 3.70 -12.37 -13.87
C GLY A 64 3.73 -11.88 -15.30
N HIS A 65 3.53 -10.60 -15.49
CA HIS A 65 3.58 -9.98 -16.81
C HIS A 65 4.50 -8.75 -16.81
N VAL A 66 4.85 -8.31 -17.99
CA VAL A 66 5.60 -7.08 -18.23
C VAL A 66 4.74 -6.17 -19.08
N ARG A 67 4.47 -4.97 -18.60
CA ARG A 67 3.77 -3.93 -19.33
C ARG A 67 4.71 -2.78 -19.62
N GLU A 68 4.82 -2.42 -20.90
CA GLU A 68 5.53 -1.23 -21.36
C GLU A 68 4.51 -0.13 -21.67
N ALA A 69 4.74 1.07 -21.14
CA ALA A 69 3.93 2.23 -21.44
C ALA A 69 4.76 3.52 -21.45
N TYR A 70 4.12 4.60 -21.90
CA TYR A 70 4.68 5.94 -21.84
C TYR A 70 3.70 6.82 -21.04
N VAL A 71 4.21 7.56 -20.06
CA VAL A 71 3.45 8.53 -19.26
C VAL A 71 4.07 9.89 -19.49
N GLY A 72 3.35 10.83 -20.08
CA GLY A 72 3.86 12.15 -20.41
C GLY A 72 5.10 12.10 -21.33
N GLY A 73 5.23 11.06 -22.18
CA GLY A 73 6.41 10.83 -23.03
C GLY A 73 7.57 10.07 -22.37
N HIS A 74 7.49 9.75 -21.08
CA HIS A 74 8.49 9.00 -20.34
C HIS A 74 8.16 7.50 -20.33
N LYS A 75 9.11 6.69 -20.77
CA LYS A 75 8.95 5.25 -20.89
C LYS A 75 9.04 4.57 -19.53
N VAL A 76 8.01 3.77 -19.19
CA VAL A 76 7.86 3.02 -17.95
C VAL A 76 7.67 1.55 -18.25
N PHE A 77 8.37 0.70 -17.52
CA PHE A 77 8.13 -0.74 -17.48
C PHE A 77 7.61 -1.13 -16.10
N LEU A 78 6.43 -1.70 -16.07
CA LEU A 78 5.86 -2.36 -14.90
C LEU A 78 6.02 -3.87 -15.08
N ARG A 79 6.71 -4.53 -14.15
CA ARG A 79 6.78 -5.98 -14.08
C ARG A 79 6.11 -6.45 -12.80
N THR A 80 5.34 -7.53 -12.89
CA THR A 80 4.61 -8.12 -11.75
C THR A 80 5.14 -9.50 -11.45
N GLY A 81 4.95 -9.94 -10.21
CA GLY A 81 5.16 -11.32 -9.79
C GLY A 81 3.99 -11.78 -8.93
N GLU A 82 3.48 -12.96 -9.24
CA GLU A 82 2.26 -13.50 -8.65
C GLU A 82 2.57 -14.67 -7.72
N PHE A 83 1.74 -14.83 -6.71
CA PHE A 83 1.67 -16.05 -5.94
C PHE A 83 1.05 -17.19 -6.77
N GLU A 84 1.10 -18.42 -6.24
CA GLU A 84 0.55 -19.61 -6.91
C GLU A 84 -0.97 -19.51 -7.14
N ASP A 85 -1.67 -18.76 -6.31
CA ASP A 85 -3.12 -18.49 -6.43
C ASP A 85 -3.46 -17.37 -7.43
N GLY A 86 -2.46 -16.78 -8.09
CA GLY A 86 -2.63 -15.69 -9.06
C GLY A 86 -2.74 -14.30 -8.44
N THR A 87 -2.66 -14.17 -7.12
CA THR A 87 -2.64 -12.85 -6.47
C THR A 87 -1.31 -12.16 -6.64
N LEU A 88 -1.33 -10.82 -6.76
CA LEU A 88 -0.13 -10.01 -6.89
C LEU A 88 0.72 -10.06 -5.60
N GLY A 89 2.00 -10.34 -5.73
CA GLY A 89 2.92 -10.43 -4.60
C GLY A 89 4.14 -9.52 -4.69
N GLU A 90 4.49 -9.06 -5.89
CA GLU A 90 5.59 -8.11 -6.09
C GLU A 90 5.42 -7.30 -7.36
N ILE A 91 6.02 -6.13 -7.36
CA ILE A 91 6.12 -5.24 -8.51
C ILE A 91 7.57 -4.75 -8.68
N PHE A 92 7.94 -4.47 -9.93
CA PHE A 92 9.18 -3.81 -10.31
C PHE A 92 8.84 -2.66 -11.24
N ILE A 93 9.46 -1.51 -11.01
CA ILE A 93 9.24 -0.29 -11.79
C ILE A 93 10.58 0.14 -12.37
N ASP A 94 10.70 0.06 -13.68
CA ASP A 94 11.86 0.57 -14.39
C ASP A 94 11.46 1.74 -15.28
N MET A 95 12.24 2.81 -15.21
CA MET A 95 12.05 3.98 -16.08
C MET A 95 13.24 4.16 -17.00
N TYR A 96 12.96 4.53 -18.25
CA TYR A 96 13.98 4.76 -19.23
C TYR A 96 14.22 6.27 -19.42
N LYS A 97 15.49 6.67 -19.55
CA LYS A 97 15.94 8.08 -19.70
C LYS A 97 15.66 9.00 -18.50
N GLU A 98 15.43 8.45 -17.33
CA GLU A 98 15.31 9.22 -16.10
C GLU A 98 16.62 9.33 -15.34
N GLY A 99 16.74 10.34 -14.49
CA GLY A 99 17.88 10.49 -13.59
C GLY A 99 18.01 9.33 -12.59
N ALA A 100 19.24 9.02 -12.20
CA ALA A 100 19.55 7.91 -11.30
C ALA A 100 18.79 7.99 -9.98
N SER A 101 18.62 9.20 -9.43
CA SER A 101 17.90 9.42 -8.17
C SER A 101 16.42 9.07 -8.26
N PHE A 102 15.75 9.48 -9.34
CA PHE A 102 14.34 9.18 -9.55
C PHE A 102 14.11 7.67 -9.78
N LYS A 103 14.96 7.03 -10.59
CA LYS A 103 14.94 5.56 -10.75
C LYS A 103 15.14 4.83 -9.44
N GLY A 104 16.09 5.28 -8.63
CA GLY A 104 16.37 4.73 -7.31
C GLY A 104 15.16 4.84 -6.38
N LEU A 105 14.50 6.00 -6.35
CA LEU A 105 13.30 6.23 -5.54
C LEU A 105 12.14 5.33 -5.99
N MET A 106 11.88 5.23 -7.29
CA MET A 106 10.83 4.35 -7.83
C MET A 106 11.10 2.88 -7.53
N ASN A 107 12.36 2.45 -7.58
CA ASN A 107 12.74 1.10 -7.20
C ASN A 107 12.54 0.85 -5.69
N CYS A 108 12.92 1.78 -4.82
CA CYS A 108 12.67 1.67 -3.38
C CYS A 108 11.17 1.60 -3.08
N PHE A 109 10.36 2.40 -3.79
CA PHE A 109 8.91 2.37 -3.68
C PHE A 109 8.34 1.01 -4.11
N ALA A 110 8.79 0.46 -5.24
CA ALA A 110 8.38 -0.86 -5.71
C ALA A 110 8.71 -1.97 -4.69
N VAL A 111 9.88 -1.90 -4.07
CA VAL A 111 10.27 -2.83 -2.98
C VAL A 111 9.34 -2.69 -1.77
N LEU A 112 8.98 -1.46 -1.39
CA LEU A 112 8.07 -1.20 -0.27
C LEU A 112 6.68 -1.73 -0.55
N ALA A 113 6.10 -1.42 -1.72
CA ALA A 113 4.79 -1.91 -2.15
C ALA A 113 4.76 -3.45 -2.22
N SER A 114 5.81 -4.07 -2.77
CA SER A 114 5.95 -5.53 -2.80
C SER A 114 5.97 -6.14 -1.39
N LYS A 115 6.67 -5.52 -0.45
CA LYS A 115 6.66 -5.97 0.95
C LYS A 115 5.28 -5.80 1.58
N ALA A 116 4.59 -4.69 1.34
CA ALA A 116 3.24 -4.45 1.82
C ALA A 116 2.29 -5.57 1.39
N LEU A 117 2.27 -5.91 0.10
CA LEU A 117 1.49 -7.04 -0.44
C LEU A 117 1.85 -8.37 0.22
N GLN A 118 3.15 -8.63 0.43
CA GLN A 118 3.64 -9.86 1.05
C GLN A 118 3.31 -9.96 2.55
N TYR A 119 3.10 -8.85 3.22
CA TYR A 119 2.60 -8.79 4.61
C TYR A 119 1.09 -8.73 4.71
N GLY A 120 0.36 -8.82 3.58
CA GLY A 120 -1.08 -8.97 3.55
C GLY A 120 -1.87 -7.67 3.46
N ILE A 121 -1.22 -6.53 3.14
CA ILE A 121 -1.96 -5.32 2.79
C ILE A 121 -2.70 -5.59 1.48
N PRO A 122 -4.03 -5.41 1.42
CA PRO A 122 -4.81 -5.64 0.22
C PRO A 122 -4.40 -4.72 -0.92
N LEU A 123 -4.45 -5.22 -2.16
CA LEU A 123 -4.08 -4.41 -3.33
C LEU A 123 -5.03 -3.23 -3.56
N ASP A 124 -6.31 -3.38 -3.26
CA ASP A 124 -7.30 -2.31 -3.38
C ASP A 124 -6.97 -1.11 -2.48
N GLU A 125 -6.49 -1.34 -1.26
CA GLU A 125 -6.02 -0.28 -0.35
C GLU A 125 -4.82 0.48 -0.94
N LEU A 126 -3.88 -0.22 -1.56
CA LEU A 126 -2.76 0.43 -2.25
C LEU A 126 -3.23 1.20 -3.49
N VAL A 127 -4.16 0.64 -4.26
CA VAL A 127 -4.77 1.31 -5.43
C VAL A 127 -5.44 2.60 -4.99
N ASP A 128 -6.30 2.56 -3.98
CA ASP A 128 -7.01 3.73 -3.48
C ASP A 128 -6.06 4.80 -2.89
N SER A 129 -4.94 4.38 -2.30
CA SER A 129 -3.97 5.30 -1.72
C SER A 129 -3.12 6.03 -2.75
N PHE A 130 -2.78 5.38 -3.87
CA PHE A 130 -1.78 5.90 -4.80
C PHE A 130 -2.35 6.35 -6.15
N THR A 131 -3.59 6.01 -6.48
CA THR A 131 -4.28 6.62 -7.62
C THR A 131 -4.49 8.12 -7.37
N PHE A 132 -4.51 8.89 -8.47
CA PHE A 132 -4.63 10.35 -8.45
C PHE A 132 -3.50 11.12 -7.74
N THR A 133 -2.40 10.45 -7.37
CA THR A 133 -1.20 11.15 -6.91
C THR A 133 -0.62 12.00 -8.05
N ARG A 134 -0.18 13.23 -7.73
CA ARG A 134 0.25 14.22 -8.73
C ARG A 134 1.70 14.59 -8.58
N PHE A 135 2.51 14.23 -9.56
CA PHE A 135 3.89 14.68 -9.73
C PHE A 135 4.36 14.35 -11.16
N GLU A 136 5.41 15.02 -11.62
CA GLU A 136 6.00 14.75 -12.93
C GLU A 136 6.90 13.48 -12.92
N PRO A 137 6.90 12.69 -14.02
CA PRO A 137 6.17 12.93 -15.28
C PRO A 137 4.69 12.57 -15.19
N ALA A 138 3.84 13.40 -15.83
CA ALA A 138 2.39 13.28 -15.90
C ALA A 138 1.92 13.55 -17.35
N GLY A 139 0.70 13.13 -17.69
CA GLY A 139 0.12 13.45 -18.98
C GLY A 139 -0.40 12.23 -19.75
N PRO A 140 -0.48 12.33 -21.08
CA PRO A 140 -1.02 11.26 -21.93
C PRO A 140 -0.29 9.94 -21.74
N VAL A 141 -1.07 8.86 -21.66
CA VAL A 141 -0.57 7.48 -21.55
C VAL A 141 -0.67 6.80 -22.92
N GLN A 142 0.42 6.16 -23.34
CA GLN A 142 0.48 5.32 -24.53
C GLN A 142 0.95 3.90 -24.13
N GLY A 143 0.43 2.87 -24.80
CA GLY A 143 0.77 1.47 -24.51
C GLY A 143 -0.15 0.80 -23.52
N HIS A 144 -1.28 1.43 -23.14
CA HIS A 144 -2.35 0.82 -22.35
C HIS A 144 -3.68 0.90 -23.09
N GLU A 145 -4.49 -0.17 -23.01
CA GLU A 145 -5.73 -0.28 -23.75
C GLU A 145 -6.76 0.76 -23.30
N SER A 146 -6.88 0.93 -22.01
CA SER A 146 -7.96 1.68 -21.36
C SER A 146 -7.48 3.01 -20.78
N ILE A 147 -6.33 3.06 -20.09
CA ILE A 147 -5.81 4.27 -19.45
C ILE A 147 -5.23 5.21 -20.51
N LYS A 148 -5.80 6.40 -20.66
CA LYS A 148 -5.40 7.38 -21.69
C LYS A 148 -4.62 8.57 -21.13
N ASN A 149 -4.76 8.85 -19.84
CA ASN A 149 -4.08 9.95 -19.17
C ASN A 149 -3.74 9.56 -17.72
N SER A 150 -2.71 10.15 -17.17
CA SER A 150 -2.32 9.91 -15.79
C SER A 150 -1.68 11.15 -15.16
N THR A 151 -1.92 11.33 -13.86
CA THR A 151 -1.41 12.46 -13.09
C THR A 151 -0.02 12.25 -12.52
N SER A 152 0.50 11.03 -12.62
CA SER A 152 1.89 10.67 -12.32
C SER A 152 2.21 9.24 -12.79
N VAL A 153 3.46 8.86 -12.71
CA VAL A 153 3.86 7.46 -12.97
C VAL A 153 3.23 6.49 -11.95
N LEU A 154 3.15 6.88 -10.67
CA LEU A 154 2.50 6.04 -9.66
C LEU A 154 1.01 5.90 -9.90
N ASP A 155 0.35 6.99 -10.23
CA ASP A 155 -1.06 6.98 -10.63
C ASP A 155 -1.30 5.99 -11.78
N TYR A 156 -0.49 6.04 -12.83
CA TYR A 156 -0.55 5.08 -13.94
C TYR A 156 -0.38 3.63 -13.47
N ILE A 157 0.64 3.37 -12.64
CA ILE A 157 0.96 2.03 -12.16
C ILE A 157 -0.19 1.44 -11.37
N PHE A 158 -0.75 2.19 -10.41
CA PHE A 158 -1.84 1.67 -9.58
C PHE A 158 -3.17 1.58 -10.33
N HIS A 159 -3.46 2.47 -11.29
CA HIS A 159 -4.55 2.27 -12.23
C HIS A 159 -4.40 0.98 -13.05
N SER A 160 -3.19 0.72 -13.58
CA SER A 160 -2.92 -0.51 -14.34
C SER A 160 -3.07 -1.77 -13.45
N LEU A 161 -2.55 -1.76 -12.23
CA LEU A 161 -2.69 -2.87 -11.29
C LEU A 161 -4.15 -3.09 -10.87
N GLY A 162 -4.90 -2.02 -10.62
CA GLY A 162 -6.32 -2.08 -10.32
C GLY A 162 -7.14 -2.66 -11.48
N TYR A 163 -6.80 -2.29 -12.71
CA TYR A 163 -7.40 -2.83 -13.92
C TYR A 163 -7.09 -4.33 -14.10
N ASP A 164 -5.81 -4.72 -14.00
CA ASP A 164 -5.35 -6.08 -14.30
C ASP A 164 -5.74 -7.11 -13.22
N TYR A 165 -5.71 -6.72 -11.93
CA TYR A 165 -5.89 -7.66 -10.81
C TYR A 165 -7.21 -7.52 -10.05
N LEU A 166 -7.85 -6.34 -10.10
CA LEU A 166 -9.10 -6.07 -9.39
C LEU A 166 -10.28 -5.85 -10.33
N ASN A 167 -10.07 -5.90 -11.67
CA ASN A 167 -11.06 -5.58 -12.69
C ASN A 167 -11.74 -4.21 -12.47
N ARG A 168 -11.00 -3.26 -11.89
CA ARG A 168 -11.52 -1.90 -11.66
C ARG A 168 -11.49 -1.10 -12.95
N THR A 169 -12.66 -0.59 -13.33
CA THR A 169 -12.88 0.26 -14.53
C THR A 169 -13.45 1.62 -14.18
N ASP A 170 -13.61 1.91 -12.90
CA ASP A 170 -14.22 3.13 -12.37
C ASP A 170 -13.39 4.41 -12.62
N PHE A 171 -12.12 4.25 -13.00
CA PHE A 171 -11.18 5.34 -13.29
C PHE A 171 -10.52 5.24 -14.68
N VAL A 172 -11.16 4.51 -15.61
CA VAL A 172 -10.66 4.33 -16.99
C VAL A 172 -11.49 5.13 -18.00
#